data_d35b1c165bc4097471774598948653c1
#
_entry.id   d35b1c165bc4097471774598948653c1
#
_cell.length_a   1.000
_cell.length_b   1.000
_cell.length_c   1.000
_cell.angle_alpha   90.00
_cell.angle_beta   90.00
_cell.angle_gamma   90.00
#
_symmetry.space_group_name_H-M   'P 1'
#
loop_
_entity.id
_entity.type
_entity.pdbx_description
1 polymer ?
#
loop_
_entity_poly.entity_id
_entity_poly.type
_entity_poly.pdbx_seq_one_letter_code
_entity_poly.pdbx_strand_id
1 'polypeptide(L)'
;MTSPLALPTVHVHTDLAATFAAQRQAFSSHPMPPAAQRLQWLKSLRQALLAGQQALIEAIDADFGGRSADETLLAELLPSIQGIRHAERHLQRWMRPSRRRVGLAFQPASARVIYQPLGVVGIIVPWNYPLFLAIGPLTGALAAGNRVMLKLSESTPASALALKALLQRVFPEDLVSVVLGEVEVGQAFAHLPFDHLLFTGATHIGRQVMQAAAGNLTPVTLELGGKSPAIVSASVPLDTAAERIAFGKTLNAGQTCVAPDYVLVPRERLQAFADAYRNAVHKLYPQVANNPDYSAIINPRQLQRLQQLLDDARAKGAEVVDLYPDENRQGRRLPPHLLTRVNDGMQVMQDEIFGPLLPLVPYDRLDEALAYINQRPRPLALYYFGYDRGEQAHVLQYSHSGGVCLNDTLLHVAQDDLPFGGIGPSGMGHYHGHEGFLTFSKAKAVLTKQRLNVARLIYPPYGKALQRLVYRLFIR
;
A
#
# COMPACT_ATOMS: atom_id res chain seq x y z
N MET A 1 27.86 22.00 -25.51
CA MET A 1 27.16 20.78 -25.92
C MET A 1 27.84 19.60 -25.23
N THR A 2 27.39 19.26 -24.03
CA THR A 2 27.85 18.09 -23.28
C THR A 2 26.76 17.03 -23.43
N SER A 3 27.12 15.92 -24.06
CA SER A 3 26.26 14.74 -24.26
C SER A 3 25.77 14.21 -22.91
N PRO A 4 24.50 13.84 -22.74
CA PRO A 4 24.06 13.21 -21.51
C PRO A 4 24.78 11.88 -21.36
N LEU A 5 25.43 11.69 -20.21
CA LEU A 5 26.00 10.41 -19.79
C LEU A 5 24.88 9.36 -19.76
N ALA A 6 24.93 8.42 -20.71
CA ALA A 6 24.11 7.22 -20.66
C ALA A 6 24.50 6.45 -19.38
N LEU A 7 23.55 6.31 -18.46
CA LEU A 7 23.71 5.44 -17.31
C LEU A 7 23.97 4.01 -17.80
N PRO A 8 24.94 3.28 -17.22
CA PRO A 8 25.23 1.93 -17.66
C PRO A 8 24.01 1.03 -17.41
N THR A 9 23.57 0.35 -18.46
CA THR A 9 22.60 -0.74 -18.38
C THR A 9 23.24 -1.87 -17.55
N VAL A 10 22.89 -1.93 -16.28
CA VAL A 10 23.38 -2.96 -15.38
C VAL A 10 22.56 -4.23 -15.64
N HIS A 11 23.01 -5.05 -16.60
CA HIS A 11 22.55 -6.43 -16.73
C HIS A 11 23.17 -7.28 -15.61
N VAL A 12 22.66 -7.14 -14.39
CA VAL A 12 22.94 -8.10 -13.32
C VAL A 12 21.93 -9.23 -13.48
N HIS A 13 22.31 -10.29 -14.20
CA HIS A 13 21.56 -11.55 -14.18
C HIS A 13 21.67 -12.16 -12.79
N THR A 14 20.79 -11.77 -11.88
CA THR A 14 20.56 -12.52 -10.66
C THR A 14 19.90 -13.83 -11.08
N ASP A 15 20.54 -14.96 -10.81
CA ASP A 15 19.89 -16.25 -10.98
C ASP A 15 18.77 -16.36 -9.93
N LEU A 16 17.55 -16.03 -10.36
CA LEU A 16 16.38 -16.01 -9.51
C LEU A 16 16.11 -17.37 -8.85
N ALA A 17 16.32 -18.45 -9.60
CA ALA A 17 16.06 -19.81 -9.13
C ALA A 17 17.11 -20.22 -8.08
N ALA A 18 18.39 -19.92 -8.30
CA ALA A 18 19.44 -20.20 -7.34
C ALA A 18 19.27 -19.39 -6.04
N THR A 19 18.95 -18.08 -6.15
CA THR A 19 18.69 -17.23 -4.98
C THR A 19 17.49 -17.75 -4.18
N PHE A 20 16.40 -18.08 -4.84
CA PHE A 20 15.21 -18.65 -4.20
C PHE A 20 15.54 -20.00 -3.53
N ALA A 21 16.27 -20.89 -4.18
CA ALA A 21 16.67 -22.19 -3.62
C ALA A 21 17.56 -22.03 -2.37
N ALA A 22 18.51 -21.09 -2.39
CA ALA A 22 19.34 -20.78 -1.23
C ALA A 22 18.52 -20.28 -0.03
N GLN A 23 17.57 -19.37 -0.26
CA GLN A 23 16.67 -18.89 0.79
C GLN A 23 15.77 -20.01 1.33
N ARG A 24 15.24 -20.88 0.46
CA ARG A 24 14.44 -22.03 0.87
C ARG A 24 15.23 -23.02 1.71
N GLN A 25 16.46 -23.32 1.33
CA GLN A 25 17.36 -24.17 2.10
C GLN A 25 17.65 -23.57 3.47
N ALA A 26 18.01 -22.28 3.51
CA ALA A 26 18.30 -21.57 4.75
C ALA A 26 17.07 -21.50 5.69
N PHE A 27 15.86 -21.33 5.12
CA PHE A 27 14.61 -21.40 5.89
C PHE A 27 14.40 -22.81 6.46
N SER A 28 14.58 -23.84 5.66
CA SER A 28 14.40 -25.25 6.12
C SER A 28 15.33 -25.62 7.26
N SER A 29 16.53 -25.04 7.30
CA SER A 29 17.49 -25.25 8.39
C SER A 29 17.11 -24.49 9.69
N HIS A 30 16.42 -23.36 9.59
CA HIS A 30 16.01 -22.52 10.73
C HIS A 30 14.58 -21.97 10.53
N PRO A 31 13.54 -22.83 10.58
CA PRO A 31 12.20 -22.44 10.16
C PRO A 31 11.46 -21.58 11.20
N MET A 32 11.99 -21.44 12.41
CA MET A 32 11.34 -20.71 13.50
C MET A 32 12.34 -19.86 14.29
N PRO A 33 12.84 -18.74 13.70
CA PRO A 33 13.78 -17.88 14.40
C PRO A 33 13.17 -17.33 15.71
N PRO A 34 13.92 -17.29 16.82
CA PRO A 34 13.42 -16.76 18.09
C PRO A 34 13.21 -15.26 18.04
N ALA A 35 12.38 -14.73 18.95
CA ALA A 35 12.08 -13.30 19.03
C ALA A 35 13.31 -12.41 19.08
N ALA A 36 14.34 -12.82 19.83
CA ALA A 36 15.60 -12.07 19.95
C ALA A 36 16.29 -11.87 18.59
N GLN A 37 16.31 -12.90 17.74
CA GLN A 37 16.90 -12.83 16.41
C GLN A 37 16.10 -11.92 15.48
N ARG A 38 14.76 -12.04 15.48
CA ARG A 38 13.88 -11.16 14.68
C ARG A 38 14.01 -9.70 15.11
N LEU A 39 14.07 -9.43 16.43
CA LEU A 39 14.35 -8.09 16.96
C LEU A 39 15.71 -7.57 16.53
N GLN A 40 16.72 -8.43 16.46
CA GLN A 40 18.04 -8.02 15.95
C GLN A 40 17.96 -7.62 14.46
N TRP A 41 17.25 -8.37 13.63
CA TRP A 41 17.04 -8.01 12.22
C TRP A 41 16.36 -6.64 12.05
N LEU A 42 15.28 -6.41 12.81
CA LEU A 42 14.56 -5.12 12.78
C LEU A 42 15.45 -3.96 13.23
N LYS A 43 16.22 -4.13 14.32
CA LYS A 43 17.17 -3.12 14.79
C LYS A 43 18.26 -2.82 13.76
N SER A 44 18.83 -3.86 13.13
CA SER A 44 19.84 -3.69 12.08
C SER A 44 19.29 -2.94 10.88
N LEU A 45 18.07 -3.28 10.44
CA LEU A 45 17.38 -2.56 9.35
C LEU A 45 17.20 -1.08 9.69
N ARG A 46 16.67 -0.78 10.88
CA ARG A 46 16.46 0.61 11.33
C ARG A 46 17.77 1.40 11.41
N GLN A 47 18.81 0.81 11.95
CA GLN A 47 20.12 1.47 12.05
C GLN A 47 20.72 1.73 10.67
N ALA A 48 20.59 0.79 9.73
CA ALA A 48 21.06 0.96 8.38
C ALA A 48 20.33 2.09 7.64
N LEU A 49 19.01 2.18 7.78
CA LEU A 49 18.22 3.28 7.20
C LEU A 49 18.64 4.64 7.74
N LEU A 50 18.83 4.75 9.05
CA LEU A 50 19.30 5.99 9.68
C LEU A 50 20.70 6.38 9.23
N ALA A 51 21.60 5.41 9.08
CA ALA A 51 22.96 5.67 8.61
C ALA A 51 23.04 5.99 7.11
N GLY A 52 22.15 5.40 6.29
CA GLY A 52 22.12 5.54 4.84
C GLY A 52 21.16 6.61 4.32
N GLN A 53 20.49 7.39 5.19
CA GLN A 53 19.41 8.29 4.81
C GLN A 53 19.77 9.28 3.69
N GLN A 54 20.96 9.89 3.76
CA GLN A 54 21.38 10.89 2.79
C GLN A 54 21.51 10.30 1.38
N ALA A 55 22.16 9.13 1.26
CA ALA A 55 22.31 8.44 -0.01
C ALA A 55 20.97 7.99 -0.62
N LEU A 56 20.00 7.61 0.22
CA LEU A 56 18.65 7.27 -0.23
C LEU A 56 17.89 8.50 -0.72
N ILE A 57 17.99 9.63 -0.03
CA ILE A 57 17.36 10.91 -0.43
C ILE A 57 17.91 11.34 -1.80
N GLU A 58 19.22 11.36 -1.96
CA GLU A 58 19.89 11.74 -3.21
C GLU A 58 19.52 10.80 -4.37
N ALA A 59 19.43 9.50 -4.11
CA ALA A 59 19.03 8.52 -5.12
C ALA A 59 17.59 8.69 -5.57
N ILE A 60 16.65 8.95 -4.64
CA ILE A 60 15.25 9.19 -4.96
C ILE A 60 15.09 10.50 -5.73
N ASP A 61 15.75 11.58 -5.31
CA ASP A 61 15.76 12.85 -6.05
C ASP A 61 16.26 12.68 -7.48
N ALA A 62 17.36 11.94 -7.66
CA ALA A 62 17.93 11.65 -8.99
C ALA A 62 16.94 10.90 -9.90
N ASP A 63 16.24 9.89 -9.39
CA ASP A 63 15.27 9.12 -10.17
C ASP A 63 14.07 9.99 -10.61
N PHE A 64 13.55 10.82 -9.71
CA PHE A 64 12.46 11.72 -10.02
C PHE A 64 12.90 12.91 -10.88
N GLY A 65 14.19 13.28 -10.84
CA GLY A 65 14.70 14.50 -11.48
C GLY A 65 14.14 15.76 -10.82
N GLY A 66 14.01 15.71 -9.51
CA GLY A 66 13.53 16.76 -8.62
C GLY A 66 12.44 16.26 -7.69
N ARG A 67 12.83 15.82 -6.49
CA ARG A 67 11.93 15.50 -5.37
C ARG A 67 12.55 16.02 -4.08
N SER A 68 11.75 16.77 -3.30
CA SER A 68 12.21 17.37 -2.04
C SER A 68 12.78 16.33 -1.09
N ALA A 69 13.93 16.68 -0.47
CA ALA A 69 14.51 15.90 0.62
C ALA A 69 13.53 15.76 1.79
N ASP A 70 12.82 16.85 2.13
CA ASP A 70 11.83 16.86 3.22
C ASP A 70 10.63 15.98 2.87
N GLU A 71 10.18 15.95 1.61
CA GLU A 71 9.13 15.04 1.17
C GLU A 71 9.56 13.58 1.29
N THR A 72 10.80 13.25 0.92
CA THR A 72 11.37 11.91 1.09
C THR A 72 11.50 11.53 2.57
N LEU A 73 11.93 12.45 3.42
CA LEU A 73 11.99 12.25 4.86
C LEU A 73 10.59 12.00 5.45
N LEU A 74 9.61 12.83 5.09
CA LEU A 74 8.25 12.80 5.64
C LEU A 74 7.46 11.57 5.15
N ALA A 75 7.51 11.29 3.85
CA ALA A 75 6.63 10.30 3.22
C ALA A 75 7.25 8.90 3.09
N GLU A 76 8.57 8.76 3.25
CA GLU A 76 9.23 7.46 3.10
C GLU A 76 10.06 7.07 4.32
N LEU A 77 11.03 7.89 4.75
CA LEU A 77 11.95 7.48 5.81
C LEU A 77 11.27 7.48 7.18
N LEU A 78 10.52 8.52 7.51
CA LEU A 78 9.82 8.64 8.80
C LEU A 78 8.84 7.48 9.03
N PRO A 79 7.89 7.18 8.11
CA PRO A 79 6.97 6.06 8.31
C PRO A 79 7.70 4.71 8.30
N SER A 80 8.77 4.53 7.52
CA SER A 80 9.59 3.30 7.56
C SER A 80 10.21 3.08 8.94
N ILE A 81 10.80 4.12 9.53
CA ILE A 81 11.40 4.05 10.87
C ILE A 81 10.35 3.83 11.96
N GLN A 82 9.19 4.49 11.84
CA GLN A 82 8.09 4.33 12.80
C GLN A 82 7.52 2.92 12.75
N GLY A 83 7.27 2.37 11.56
CA GLY A 83 6.79 1.00 11.39
C GLY A 83 7.76 -0.05 11.96
N ILE A 84 9.08 0.12 11.75
CA ILE A 84 10.07 -0.77 12.36
C ILE A 84 10.03 -0.66 13.89
N ARG A 85 9.99 0.56 14.45
CA ARG A 85 9.88 0.77 15.91
C ARG A 85 8.59 0.20 16.48
N HIS A 86 7.49 0.29 15.75
CA HIS A 86 6.23 -0.32 16.13
C HIS A 86 6.36 -1.84 16.21
N ALA A 87 6.93 -2.46 15.18
CA ALA A 87 7.21 -3.90 15.16
C ALA A 87 8.16 -4.32 16.30
N GLU A 88 9.27 -3.60 16.52
CA GLU A 88 10.21 -3.87 17.63
C GLU A 88 9.49 -3.91 18.99
N ARG A 89 8.58 -2.95 19.24
CA ARG A 89 7.85 -2.85 20.53
C ARG A 89 6.82 -3.95 20.72
N HIS A 90 6.20 -4.42 19.63
CA HIS A 90 5.04 -5.31 19.71
C HIS A 90 5.34 -6.77 19.36
N LEU A 91 6.50 -7.07 18.75
CA LEU A 91 6.85 -8.39 18.23
C LEU A 91 6.64 -9.53 19.23
N GLN A 92 7.10 -9.36 20.46
CA GLN A 92 6.97 -10.40 21.49
C GLN A 92 5.50 -10.68 21.81
N ARG A 93 4.62 -9.67 21.78
CA ARG A 93 3.18 -9.82 21.95
C ARG A 93 2.56 -10.57 20.77
N TRP A 94 2.92 -10.18 19.54
CA TRP A 94 2.40 -10.80 18.32
C TRP A 94 2.77 -12.28 18.20
N MET A 95 3.97 -12.65 18.63
CA MET A 95 4.43 -14.05 18.62
C MET A 95 3.79 -14.93 19.68
N ARG A 96 3.08 -14.38 20.68
CA ARG A 96 2.45 -15.18 21.74
C ARG A 96 1.37 -16.08 21.17
N PRO A 97 1.34 -17.38 21.56
CA PRO A 97 0.25 -18.25 21.18
C PRO A 97 -1.10 -17.71 21.65
N SER A 98 -2.05 -17.60 20.72
CA SER A 98 -3.42 -17.16 21.02
C SER A 98 -4.25 -18.34 21.55
N ARG A 99 -4.63 -18.29 22.82
CA ARG A 99 -5.49 -19.32 23.43
C ARG A 99 -6.89 -19.28 22.84
N ARG A 100 -7.48 -20.46 22.63
CA ARG A 100 -8.84 -20.61 22.09
C ARG A 100 -9.70 -21.45 23.03
N ARG A 101 -11.00 -21.19 23.02
CA ARG A 101 -11.97 -21.98 23.79
C ARG A 101 -12.17 -23.34 23.13
N VAL A 102 -12.34 -24.37 23.97
CA VAL A 102 -12.70 -25.72 23.53
C VAL A 102 -14.09 -26.03 24.06
N GLY A 103 -14.99 -26.44 23.17
CA GLY A 103 -16.36 -26.81 23.54
C GLY A 103 -16.42 -27.97 24.55
N LEU A 104 -17.43 -27.96 25.39
CA LEU A 104 -17.64 -28.93 26.48
C LEU A 104 -17.55 -30.38 26.00
N ALA A 105 -18.11 -30.71 24.84
CA ALA A 105 -18.08 -32.04 24.24
C ALA A 105 -16.66 -32.58 23.96
N PHE A 106 -15.66 -31.69 23.90
CA PHE A 106 -14.28 -32.04 23.59
C PHE A 106 -13.33 -31.96 24.79
N GLN A 107 -13.86 -31.60 25.96
CA GLN A 107 -13.08 -31.57 27.20
C GLN A 107 -12.72 -32.99 27.68
N PRO A 108 -11.60 -33.18 28.38
CA PRO A 108 -10.56 -32.20 28.69
C PRO A 108 -9.61 -32.01 27.50
N ALA A 109 -9.52 -30.77 27.04
CA ALA A 109 -8.58 -30.38 25.97
C ALA A 109 -8.21 -28.90 26.10
N SER A 110 -7.10 -28.51 25.51
CA SER A 110 -6.71 -27.12 25.34
C SER A 110 -6.48 -26.81 23.86
N ALA A 111 -6.82 -25.61 23.45
CA ALA A 111 -6.61 -25.17 22.09
C ALA A 111 -5.85 -23.83 22.05
N ARG A 112 -4.97 -23.69 21.07
CA ARG A 112 -4.21 -22.48 20.82
C ARG A 112 -3.87 -22.32 19.34
N VAL A 113 -3.60 -21.11 18.91
CA VAL A 113 -3.00 -20.81 17.61
C VAL A 113 -1.54 -20.39 17.83
N ILE A 114 -0.64 -20.98 17.07
CA ILE A 114 0.77 -20.59 17.00
C ILE A 114 1.00 -19.93 15.65
N TYR A 115 1.67 -18.78 15.65
CA TYR A 115 2.05 -18.06 14.43
C TYR A 115 3.44 -18.51 14.00
N GLN A 116 3.54 -19.08 12.80
CA GLN A 116 4.78 -19.58 12.21
C GLN A 116 5.11 -18.77 10.96
N PRO A 117 6.41 -18.52 10.67
CA PRO A 117 6.80 -17.96 9.38
C PRO A 117 6.24 -18.82 8.24
N LEU A 118 5.93 -18.18 7.11
CA LEU A 118 5.49 -18.89 5.91
C LEU A 118 6.64 -19.61 5.21
N GLY A 119 7.77 -18.91 5.05
CA GLY A 119 8.94 -19.42 4.33
C GLY A 119 9.70 -18.34 3.61
N VAL A 120 9.69 -18.39 2.27
CA VAL A 120 10.29 -17.39 1.39
C VAL A 120 9.18 -16.50 0.84
N VAL A 121 9.26 -15.21 1.13
CA VAL A 121 8.29 -14.19 0.70
C VAL A 121 8.86 -13.36 -0.44
N GLY A 122 8.12 -13.24 -1.53
CA GLY A 122 8.40 -12.30 -2.62
C GLY A 122 7.69 -10.97 -2.39
N ILE A 123 8.37 -9.85 -2.67
CA ILE A 123 7.80 -8.52 -2.60
C ILE A 123 8.17 -7.76 -3.88
N ILE A 124 7.17 -7.33 -4.65
CA ILE A 124 7.35 -6.50 -5.84
C ILE A 124 6.98 -5.07 -5.50
N VAL A 125 7.95 -4.17 -5.63
CA VAL A 125 7.90 -2.78 -5.15
C VAL A 125 7.65 -1.83 -6.33
N PRO A 126 6.74 -0.85 -6.20
CA PRO A 126 6.51 0.17 -7.21
C PRO A 126 7.55 1.29 -7.13
N TRP A 127 7.42 2.25 -8.05
CA TRP A 127 8.36 3.37 -8.20
C TRP A 127 8.00 4.63 -7.41
N ASN A 128 6.74 4.81 -6.99
CA ASN A 128 6.27 6.09 -6.45
C ASN A 128 6.75 6.42 -5.02
N TYR A 129 6.93 5.41 -4.19
CA TYR A 129 7.56 5.47 -2.88
C TYR A 129 8.51 4.27 -2.73
N PRO A 130 9.65 4.28 -3.44
CA PRO A 130 10.52 3.10 -3.59
C PRO A 130 11.12 2.61 -2.28
N LEU A 131 11.30 3.49 -1.30
CA LEU A 131 11.80 3.13 0.02
C LEU A 131 10.67 2.62 0.93
N PHE A 132 9.63 3.39 1.15
CA PHE A 132 8.57 3.03 2.10
C PHE A 132 7.84 1.75 1.69
N LEU A 133 7.52 1.60 0.40
CA LEU A 133 6.81 0.44 -0.11
C LEU A 133 7.70 -0.83 -0.25
N ALA A 134 9.00 -0.69 -0.07
CA ALA A 134 9.92 -1.82 0.14
C ALA A 134 10.03 -2.17 1.63
N ILE A 135 10.27 -1.17 2.48
CA ILE A 135 10.61 -1.36 3.90
C ILE A 135 9.39 -1.76 4.74
N GLY A 136 8.20 -1.25 4.43
CA GLY A 136 6.97 -1.63 5.15
C GLY A 136 6.70 -3.13 5.11
N PRO A 137 6.53 -3.75 3.93
CA PRO A 137 6.34 -5.20 3.81
C PRO A 137 7.55 -6.00 4.30
N LEU A 138 8.78 -5.55 4.04
CA LEU A 138 10.00 -6.19 4.54
C LEU A 138 9.98 -6.28 6.08
N THR A 139 9.57 -5.20 6.74
CA THR A 139 9.44 -5.15 8.21
C THR A 139 8.46 -6.21 8.72
N GLY A 140 7.28 -6.31 8.12
CA GLY A 140 6.28 -7.32 8.48
C GLY A 140 6.79 -8.75 8.25
N ALA A 141 7.43 -9.00 7.12
CA ALA A 141 7.97 -10.32 6.76
C ALA A 141 9.12 -10.76 7.70
N LEU A 142 10.05 -9.86 8.04
CA LEU A 142 11.13 -10.12 9.01
C LEU A 142 10.59 -10.31 10.43
N ALA A 143 9.61 -9.51 10.85
CA ALA A 143 8.91 -9.67 12.13
C ALA A 143 8.24 -11.04 12.23
N ALA A 144 7.61 -11.51 11.16
CA ALA A 144 7.03 -12.86 11.09
C ALA A 144 8.10 -13.96 11.02
N GLY A 145 9.36 -13.65 10.70
CA GLY A 145 10.49 -14.57 10.68
C GLY A 145 10.77 -15.21 9.33
N ASN A 146 10.28 -14.63 8.25
CA ASN A 146 10.47 -15.12 6.90
C ASN A 146 11.83 -14.70 6.30
N ARG A 147 12.17 -15.32 5.19
CA ARG A 147 13.19 -14.90 4.24
C ARG A 147 12.52 -14.10 3.12
N VAL A 148 13.21 -13.13 2.55
CA VAL A 148 12.57 -12.16 1.66
C VAL A 148 13.39 -11.93 0.40
N MET A 149 12.73 -11.98 -0.74
CA MET A 149 13.23 -11.48 -2.00
C MET A 149 12.47 -10.20 -2.38
N LEU A 150 13.20 -9.12 -2.66
CA LEU A 150 12.63 -7.82 -3.07
C LEU A 150 12.91 -7.59 -4.55
N LYS A 151 11.88 -7.47 -5.40
CA LYS A 151 12.02 -6.98 -6.79
C LYS A 151 11.72 -5.49 -6.79
N LEU A 152 12.73 -4.67 -6.95
CA LEU A 152 12.60 -3.21 -7.01
C LEU A 152 12.23 -2.75 -8.42
N SER A 153 11.63 -1.55 -8.52
CA SER A 153 11.17 -1.01 -9.79
C SER A 153 12.32 -0.61 -10.70
N GLU A 154 12.20 -0.90 -11.98
CA GLU A 154 13.09 -0.44 -13.05
C GLU A 154 12.97 1.06 -13.32
N SER A 155 11.87 1.68 -12.88
CA SER A 155 11.66 3.14 -13.05
C SER A 155 12.40 3.98 -12.01
N THR A 156 13.01 3.35 -10.99
CA THR A 156 13.78 4.01 -9.93
C THR A 156 15.13 3.32 -9.73
N PRO A 157 16.02 3.33 -10.75
CA PRO A 157 17.26 2.55 -10.73
C PRO A 157 18.27 3.04 -9.69
N ALA A 158 18.39 4.36 -9.45
CA ALA A 158 19.30 4.90 -8.44
C ALA A 158 18.88 4.50 -7.03
N SER A 159 17.58 4.66 -6.72
CA SER A 159 16.99 4.22 -5.45
C SER A 159 17.15 2.72 -5.25
N ALA A 160 16.93 1.93 -6.30
CA ALA A 160 17.07 0.48 -6.26
C ALA A 160 18.51 0.05 -5.96
N LEU A 161 19.51 0.68 -6.58
CA LEU A 161 20.93 0.41 -6.29
C LEU A 161 21.33 0.83 -4.89
N ALA A 162 20.89 2.02 -4.44
CA ALA A 162 21.18 2.52 -3.09
C ALA A 162 20.58 1.60 -2.01
N LEU A 163 19.32 1.19 -2.18
CA LEU A 163 18.65 0.29 -1.26
C LEU A 163 19.26 -1.12 -1.26
N LYS A 164 19.63 -1.66 -2.43
CA LYS A 164 20.37 -2.93 -2.55
C LYS A 164 21.68 -2.87 -1.78
N ALA A 165 22.49 -1.85 -2.01
CA ALA A 165 23.79 -1.69 -1.33
C ALA A 165 23.61 -1.55 0.19
N LEU A 166 22.55 -0.87 0.65
CA LEU A 166 22.23 -0.74 2.08
C LEU A 166 21.85 -2.09 2.70
N LEU A 167 20.95 -2.83 2.08
CA LEU A 167 20.45 -4.10 2.63
C LEU A 167 21.52 -5.19 2.64
N GLN A 168 22.39 -5.24 1.62
CA GLN A 168 23.50 -6.19 1.55
C GLN A 168 24.58 -5.99 2.64
N ARG A 169 24.68 -4.78 3.23
CA ARG A 169 25.60 -4.52 4.36
C ARG A 169 25.12 -5.13 5.67
N VAL A 170 23.84 -5.38 5.83
CA VAL A 170 23.24 -5.77 7.11
C VAL A 170 22.58 -7.16 7.09
N PHE A 171 22.24 -7.66 5.92
CA PHE A 171 21.64 -8.98 5.75
C PHE A 171 22.42 -9.86 4.79
N PRO A 172 22.61 -11.15 5.12
CA PRO A 172 23.09 -12.11 4.15
C PRO A 172 22.00 -12.32 3.08
N GLU A 173 22.40 -12.68 1.88
CA GLU A 173 21.50 -12.80 0.73
C GLU A 173 20.46 -13.91 0.89
N ASP A 174 20.80 -14.93 1.68
CA ASP A 174 19.88 -16.01 2.05
C ASP A 174 18.81 -15.61 3.07
N LEU A 175 18.85 -14.37 3.62
CA LEU A 175 17.83 -13.78 4.46
C LEU A 175 17.05 -12.69 3.72
N VAL A 176 17.74 -11.72 3.13
CA VAL A 176 17.15 -10.64 2.34
C VAL A 176 17.94 -10.48 1.05
N SER A 177 17.34 -10.75 -0.09
CA SER A 177 17.92 -10.53 -1.40
C SER A 177 17.19 -9.44 -2.18
N VAL A 178 17.92 -8.67 -2.98
CA VAL A 178 17.38 -7.60 -3.82
C VAL A 178 17.62 -7.93 -5.29
N VAL A 179 16.53 -8.04 -6.01
CA VAL A 179 16.49 -8.33 -7.45
C VAL A 179 16.27 -7.03 -8.23
N LEU A 180 17.17 -6.75 -9.14
CA LEU A 180 17.11 -5.65 -10.11
C LEU A 180 16.83 -6.22 -11.50
N GLY A 181 16.27 -5.42 -12.38
CA GLY A 181 16.03 -5.77 -13.78
C GLY A 181 14.69 -5.25 -14.28
N GLU A 182 14.51 -5.35 -15.58
CA GLU A 182 13.37 -4.86 -16.33
C GLU A 182 12.10 -5.72 -16.13
N VAL A 183 11.08 -5.44 -16.91
CA VAL A 183 9.75 -6.06 -16.82
C VAL A 183 9.82 -7.60 -16.90
N GLU A 184 10.68 -8.15 -17.74
CA GLU A 184 10.88 -9.60 -17.93
C GLU A 184 11.35 -10.28 -16.64
N VAL A 185 12.23 -9.61 -15.89
CA VAL A 185 12.70 -10.09 -14.58
C VAL A 185 11.56 -10.07 -13.57
N GLY A 186 10.71 -9.02 -13.61
CA GLY A 186 9.49 -8.95 -12.77
C GLY A 186 8.50 -10.06 -13.06
N GLN A 187 8.32 -10.41 -14.35
CA GLN A 187 7.47 -11.53 -14.78
C GLN A 187 8.04 -12.86 -14.30
N ALA A 188 9.32 -13.12 -14.52
CA ALA A 188 10.01 -14.34 -14.05
C ALA A 188 9.95 -14.46 -12.52
N PHE A 189 10.11 -13.35 -11.80
CA PHE A 189 10.01 -13.29 -10.35
C PHE A 189 8.61 -13.70 -9.86
N ALA A 190 7.55 -13.23 -10.51
CA ALA A 190 6.16 -13.55 -10.13
C ALA A 190 5.82 -15.05 -10.33
N HIS A 191 6.58 -15.79 -11.14
CA HIS A 191 6.43 -17.23 -11.37
C HIS A 191 7.22 -18.10 -10.37
N LEU A 192 8.04 -17.50 -9.50
CA LEU A 192 8.73 -18.29 -8.45
C LEU A 192 7.72 -18.85 -7.44
N PRO A 193 7.93 -20.07 -6.92
CA PRO A 193 7.03 -20.73 -6.00
C PRO A 193 7.17 -20.19 -4.56
N PHE A 194 6.95 -18.90 -4.37
CA PHE A 194 6.96 -18.25 -3.07
C PHE A 194 5.91 -18.83 -2.13
N ASP A 195 6.15 -18.75 -0.83
CA ASP A 195 5.18 -19.10 0.20
C ASP A 195 4.16 -17.95 0.41
N HIS A 196 4.48 -16.74 -0.04
CA HIS A 196 3.60 -15.59 -0.19
C HIS A 196 4.21 -14.58 -1.16
N LEU A 197 3.38 -13.90 -1.96
CA LEU A 197 3.83 -12.83 -2.86
C LEU A 197 3.02 -11.57 -2.60
N LEU A 198 3.72 -10.48 -2.21
CA LEU A 198 3.11 -9.15 -2.11
C LEU A 198 3.48 -8.35 -3.35
N PHE A 199 2.48 -7.71 -3.94
CA PHE A 199 2.64 -6.81 -5.07
C PHE A 199 1.96 -5.48 -4.77
N THR A 200 2.68 -4.39 -5.02
CA THR A 200 2.12 -3.02 -5.02
C THR A 200 2.30 -2.41 -6.40
N GLY A 201 1.20 -1.92 -6.99
CA GLY A 201 1.24 -1.32 -8.33
C GLY A 201 -0.11 -1.20 -9.02
N ALA A 202 -0.10 -1.08 -10.34
CA ALA A 202 -1.32 -0.90 -11.13
C ALA A 202 -2.20 -2.15 -11.15
N THR A 203 -3.53 -1.97 -11.12
CA THR A 203 -4.52 -3.04 -11.05
C THR A 203 -4.38 -4.08 -12.18
N HIS A 204 -4.08 -3.65 -13.40
CA HIS A 204 -3.92 -4.57 -14.52
C HIS A 204 -2.68 -5.46 -14.39
N ILE A 205 -1.58 -4.94 -13.81
CA ILE A 205 -0.37 -5.72 -13.51
C ILE A 205 -0.63 -6.66 -12.32
N GLY A 206 -1.34 -6.19 -11.27
CA GLY A 206 -1.73 -7.05 -10.15
C GLY A 206 -2.51 -8.29 -10.56
N ARG A 207 -3.38 -8.18 -11.57
CA ARG A 207 -4.05 -9.34 -12.16
C ARG A 207 -3.09 -10.33 -12.79
N GLN A 208 -2.08 -9.85 -13.52
CA GLN A 208 -1.04 -10.70 -14.14
C GLN A 208 -0.18 -11.40 -13.07
N VAL A 209 0.20 -10.67 -12.02
CA VAL A 209 0.95 -11.23 -10.87
C VAL A 209 0.14 -12.33 -10.17
N MET A 210 -1.14 -12.10 -9.94
CA MET A 210 -2.05 -13.10 -9.36
C MET A 210 -2.18 -14.34 -10.24
N GLN A 211 -2.28 -14.16 -11.56
CA GLN A 211 -2.34 -15.27 -12.51
C GLN A 211 -1.05 -16.09 -12.51
N ALA A 212 0.12 -15.43 -12.47
CA ALA A 212 1.41 -16.10 -12.39
C ALA A 212 1.54 -16.90 -11.07
N ALA A 213 1.20 -16.30 -9.94
CA ALA A 213 1.24 -16.90 -8.62
C ALA A 213 0.30 -18.13 -8.48
N ALA A 214 -0.84 -18.10 -9.17
CA ALA A 214 -1.83 -19.18 -9.13
C ALA A 214 -1.28 -20.52 -9.61
N GLY A 215 -0.32 -20.53 -10.56
CA GLY A 215 0.34 -21.74 -11.04
C GLY A 215 1.06 -22.53 -9.94
N ASN A 216 1.51 -21.85 -8.89
CA ASN A 216 2.18 -22.43 -7.73
C ASN A 216 1.31 -22.50 -6.47
N LEU A 217 0.03 -22.10 -6.55
CA LEU A 217 -0.85 -21.90 -5.38
C LEU A 217 -0.26 -20.89 -4.37
N THR A 218 0.58 -19.97 -4.81
CA THR A 218 1.17 -18.93 -3.99
C THR A 218 0.09 -17.93 -3.56
N PRO A 219 -0.18 -17.75 -2.25
CA PRO A 219 -1.07 -16.70 -1.76
C PRO A 219 -0.52 -15.32 -2.10
N VAL A 220 -1.41 -14.38 -2.47
CA VAL A 220 -1.01 -13.02 -2.81
C VAL A 220 -1.63 -11.98 -1.89
N THR A 221 -0.88 -10.92 -1.61
CA THR A 221 -1.39 -9.62 -1.16
C THR A 221 -1.19 -8.63 -2.29
N LEU A 222 -2.27 -7.96 -2.69
CA LEU A 222 -2.25 -7.00 -3.79
C LEU A 222 -2.64 -5.62 -3.25
N GLU A 223 -1.70 -4.69 -3.30
CA GLU A 223 -1.89 -3.29 -2.98
C GLU A 223 -1.96 -2.52 -4.29
N LEU A 224 -3.19 -2.18 -4.69
CA LEU A 224 -3.47 -1.60 -5.99
C LEU A 224 -3.96 -0.16 -5.81
N GLY A 225 -4.18 0.52 -6.91
CA GLY A 225 -4.70 1.87 -6.88
C GLY A 225 -6.23 1.95 -6.93
N GLY A 226 -6.70 3.04 -7.45
CA GLY A 226 -8.12 3.31 -7.67
C GLY A 226 -8.41 4.79 -7.64
N LYS A 227 -9.65 5.15 -7.99
CA LYS A 227 -10.09 6.55 -7.99
C LYS A 227 -10.60 6.92 -6.60
N SER A 228 -9.69 7.32 -5.71
CA SER A 228 -9.99 7.68 -4.31
C SER A 228 -10.79 9.00 -4.25
N PRO A 229 -12.08 8.98 -3.87
CA PRO A 229 -12.92 10.17 -3.81
C PRO A 229 -12.65 10.98 -2.53
N ALA A 230 -12.82 12.30 -2.64
CA ALA A 230 -13.01 13.18 -1.49
C ALA A 230 -14.41 13.79 -1.54
N ILE A 231 -15.18 13.69 -0.45
CA ILE A 231 -16.49 14.30 -0.31
C ILE A 231 -16.37 15.51 0.62
N VAL A 232 -16.77 16.68 0.15
CA VAL A 232 -16.83 17.92 0.91
C VAL A 232 -18.27 18.15 1.35
N SER A 233 -18.55 18.18 2.64
CA SER A 233 -19.91 18.41 3.16
C SER A 233 -20.35 19.86 2.95
N ALA A 234 -21.67 20.10 2.96
CA ALA A 234 -22.23 21.44 2.84
C ALA A 234 -21.86 22.38 4.01
N SER A 235 -21.52 21.83 5.17
CA SER A 235 -21.26 22.60 6.40
C SER A 235 -19.78 22.81 6.72
N VAL A 236 -18.85 22.09 6.05
CA VAL A 236 -17.42 22.21 6.36
C VAL A 236 -16.83 23.55 5.89
N PRO A 237 -15.92 24.18 6.67
CA PRO A 237 -15.15 25.33 6.18
C PRO A 237 -14.33 24.94 4.95
N LEU A 238 -14.55 25.64 3.82
CA LEU A 238 -13.93 25.26 2.53
C LEU A 238 -12.42 25.40 2.55
N ASP A 239 -11.87 26.43 3.20
CA ASP A 239 -10.43 26.61 3.29
C ASP A 239 -9.74 25.43 3.99
N THR A 240 -10.37 24.88 5.05
CA THR A 240 -9.83 23.70 5.76
C THR A 240 -9.84 22.46 4.86
N ALA A 241 -10.95 22.21 4.17
CA ALA A 241 -11.04 21.07 3.27
C ALA A 241 -10.09 21.22 2.07
N ALA A 242 -10.06 22.41 1.47
CA ALA A 242 -9.21 22.72 0.33
C ALA A 242 -7.71 22.60 0.65
N GLU A 243 -7.26 23.12 1.80
CA GLU A 243 -5.85 23.02 2.23
C GLU A 243 -5.40 21.55 2.37
N ARG A 244 -6.21 20.71 3.02
CA ARG A 244 -5.90 19.29 3.24
C ARG A 244 -5.98 18.48 1.95
N ILE A 245 -6.94 18.77 1.09
CA ILE A 245 -7.06 18.14 -0.23
C ILE A 245 -5.90 18.60 -1.14
N ALA A 246 -5.51 19.87 -1.08
CA ALA A 246 -4.37 20.39 -1.84
C ALA A 246 -3.08 19.67 -1.44
N PHE A 247 -2.80 19.55 -0.13
CA PHE A 247 -1.64 18.80 0.35
C PHE A 247 -1.69 17.34 -0.12
N GLY A 248 -2.80 16.64 0.08
CA GLY A 248 -2.93 15.23 -0.32
C GLY A 248 -2.86 15.00 -1.83
N LYS A 249 -3.25 15.99 -2.63
CA LYS A 249 -3.18 15.92 -4.10
C LYS A 249 -1.82 16.29 -4.65
N THR A 250 -1.07 17.16 -3.97
CA THR A 250 0.20 17.69 -4.49
C THR A 250 1.43 17.00 -3.92
N LEU A 251 1.31 16.30 -2.79
CA LEU A 251 2.39 15.43 -2.28
C LEU A 251 2.81 14.45 -3.37
N ASN A 252 4.11 14.38 -3.67
CA ASN A 252 4.68 13.61 -4.77
C ASN A 252 4.02 13.93 -6.14
N ALA A 253 3.59 15.18 -6.34
CA ALA A 253 2.82 15.62 -7.51
C ALA A 253 1.59 14.72 -7.80
N GLY A 254 0.94 14.18 -6.76
CA GLY A 254 -0.22 13.29 -6.87
C GLY A 254 0.09 11.87 -7.34
N GLN A 255 1.34 11.48 -7.42
CA GLN A 255 1.79 10.12 -7.79
C GLN A 255 1.69 9.17 -6.59
N THR A 256 0.48 9.07 -6.02
CA THR A 256 0.19 8.39 -4.76
C THR A 256 -1.13 7.61 -4.89
N CYS A 257 -1.12 6.32 -4.57
CA CYS A 257 -2.28 5.42 -4.70
C CYS A 257 -3.50 5.84 -3.85
N VAL A 258 -3.27 6.65 -2.83
CA VAL A 258 -4.31 7.22 -1.95
C VAL A 258 -4.49 8.73 -2.15
N ALA A 259 -3.87 9.37 -3.16
CA ALA A 259 -4.14 10.77 -3.45
C ALA A 259 -5.64 10.99 -3.75
N PRO A 260 -6.27 12.09 -3.30
CA PRO A 260 -7.60 12.43 -3.77
C PRO A 260 -7.63 12.47 -5.30
N ASP A 261 -8.39 11.57 -5.91
CA ASP A 261 -8.40 11.42 -7.35
C ASP A 261 -9.45 12.33 -8.01
N TYR A 262 -10.57 12.54 -7.33
CA TYR A 262 -11.59 13.55 -7.64
C TYR A 262 -12.28 14.03 -6.37
N VAL A 263 -12.95 15.19 -6.44
CA VAL A 263 -13.66 15.78 -5.30
C VAL A 263 -15.13 15.96 -5.64
N LEU A 264 -16.00 15.47 -4.75
CA LEU A 264 -17.43 15.71 -4.76
C LEU A 264 -17.73 16.94 -3.90
N VAL A 265 -18.34 17.97 -4.49
CA VAL A 265 -18.59 19.25 -3.84
C VAL A 265 -20.07 19.63 -4.00
N PRO A 266 -20.77 20.14 -2.96
CA PRO A 266 -22.11 20.68 -3.12
C PRO A 266 -22.15 21.70 -4.27
N ARG A 267 -23.17 21.59 -5.14
CA ARG A 267 -23.25 22.36 -6.38
C ARG A 267 -23.12 23.88 -6.15
N GLU A 268 -23.80 24.38 -5.14
CA GLU A 268 -23.77 25.82 -4.79
C GLU A 268 -22.42 26.29 -4.24
N ARG A 269 -21.54 25.36 -3.83
CA ARG A 269 -20.21 25.66 -3.28
C ARG A 269 -19.06 25.35 -4.24
N LEU A 270 -19.36 24.87 -5.46
CA LEU A 270 -18.34 24.37 -6.40
C LEU A 270 -17.28 25.42 -6.73
N GLN A 271 -17.73 26.65 -7.12
CA GLN A 271 -16.82 27.74 -7.45
C GLN A 271 -16.00 28.20 -6.24
N ALA A 272 -16.66 28.36 -5.08
CA ALA A 272 -15.98 28.76 -3.85
C ALA A 272 -14.92 27.74 -3.42
N PHE A 273 -15.19 26.43 -3.59
CA PHE A 273 -14.20 25.39 -3.35
C PHE A 273 -13.04 25.45 -4.35
N ALA A 274 -13.31 25.67 -5.64
CA ALA A 274 -12.27 25.80 -6.66
C ALA A 274 -11.33 26.97 -6.35
N ASP A 275 -11.86 28.10 -5.90
CA ASP A 275 -11.07 29.26 -5.50
C ASP A 275 -10.27 29.01 -4.21
N ALA A 276 -10.88 28.37 -3.20
CA ALA A 276 -10.19 27.96 -1.97
C ALA A 276 -9.06 26.96 -2.26
N TYR A 277 -9.29 25.99 -3.14
CA TYR A 277 -8.25 25.03 -3.54
C TYR A 277 -7.09 25.71 -4.28
N ARG A 278 -7.38 26.61 -5.23
CA ARG A 278 -6.34 27.40 -5.92
C ARG A 278 -5.49 28.18 -4.91
N ASN A 279 -6.14 28.89 -3.99
CA ASN A 279 -5.45 29.65 -2.95
C ASN A 279 -4.58 28.75 -2.06
N ALA A 280 -5.08 27.57 -1.68
CA ALA A 280 -4.34 26.60 -0.90
C ALA A 280 -3.10 26.08 -1.64
N VAL A 281 -3.23 25.74 -2.93
CA VAL A 281 -2.11 25.30 -3.76
C VAL A 281 -1.06 26.41 -3.90
N HIS A 282 -1.45 27.65 -4.17
CA HIS A 282 -0.51 28.77 -4.27
C HIS A 282 0.19 29.09 -2.94
N LYS A 283 -0.48 28.86 -1.81
CA LYS A 283 0.13 29.01 -0.48
C LYS A 283 1.18 27.93 -0.22
N LEU A 284 0.91 26.67 -0.61
CA LEU A 284 1.85 25.55 -0.48
C LEU A 284 3.03 25.69 -1.44
N TYR A 285 2.75 26.08 -2.68
CA TYR A 285 3.73 26.20 -3.74
C TYR A 285 3.54 27.56 -4.43
N PRO A 286 4.23 28.63 -4.00
CA PRO A 286 4.13 29.95 -4.64
C PRO A 286 4.54 29.94 -6.12
N GLN A 287 5.35 28.98 -6.52
CA GLN A 287 5.74 28.64 -7.89
C GLN A 287 5.96 27.14 -8.01
N VAL A 288 5.93 26.58 -9.21
CA VAL A 288 6.11 25.15 -9.49
C VAL A 288 7.37 24.88 -10.32
N ALA A 289 7.64 25.67 -11.34
CA ALA A 289 8.68 25.39 -12.35
C ALA A 289 10.06 25.15 -11.74
N ASN A 290 10.47 25.98 -10.77
CA ASN A 290 11.78 25.90 -10.12
C ASN A 290 11.67 25.66 -8.60
N ASN A 291 10.52 25.17 -8.13
CA ASN A 291 10.31 24.95 -6.70
C ASN A 291 10.95 23.61 -6.27
N PRO A 292 11.94 23.61 -5.34
CA PRO A 292 12.56 22.38 -4.84
C PRO A 292 11.59 21.51 -4.04
N ASP A 293 10.50 22.07 -3.51
CA ASP A 293 9.50 21.36 -2.72
C ASP A 293 8.43 20.66 -3.56
N TYR A 294 8.39 20.94 -4.89
CA TYR A 294 7.42 20.33 -5.78
C TYR A 294 8.04 19.22 -6.63
N SER A 295 7.56 18.00 -6.45
CA SER A 295 8.09 16.82 -7.13
C SER A 295 7.82 16.81 -8.63
N ALA A 296 8.78 16.32 -9.41
CA ALA A 296 8.59 16.07 -10.83
C ALA A 296 7.83 14.74 -11.08
N ILE A 297 7.23 14.62 -12.25
CA ILE A 297 6.67 13.35 -12.75
C ILE A 297 7.82 12.39 -13.04
N ILE A 298 7.72 11.15 -12.58
CA ILE A 298 8.80 10.17 -12.55
C ILE A 298 9.54 10.00 -13.89
N ASN A 299 8.83 9.98 -15.00
CA ASN A 299 9.44 9.79 -16.32
C ASN A 299 8.61 10.44 -17.44
N PRO A 300 9.17 10.57 -18.66
CA PRO A 300 8.48 11.19 -19.80
C PRO A 300 7.18 10.46 -20.18
N ARG A 301 7.14 9.13 -20.06
CA ARG A 301 5.93 8.34 -20.39
C ARG A 301 4.75 8.70 -19.49
N GLN A 302 4.98 8.85 -18.18
CA GLN A 302 3.93 9.24 -17.24
C GLN A 302 3.50 10.69 -17.45
N LEU A 303 4.44 11.60 -17.77
CA LEU A 303 4.10 12.98 -18.11
C LEU A 303 3.22 13.04 -19.37
N GLN A 304 3.59 12.31 -20.42
CA GLN A 304 2.79 12.23 -21.65
C GLN A 304 1.37 11.66 -21.38
N ARG A 305 1.26 10.63 -20.55
CA ARG A 305 -0.04 10.08 -20.16
C ARG A 305 -0.92 11.12 -19.47
N LEU A 306 -0.37 11.91 -18.56
CA LEU A 306 -1.11 12.98 -17.89
C LEU A 306 -1.54 14.10 -18.85
N GLN A 307 -0.70 14.45 -19.82
CA GLN A 307 -1.06 15.39 -20.88
C GLN A 307 -2.21 14.86 -21.75
N GLN A 308 -2.18 13.57 -22.11
CA GLN A 308 -3.26 12.92 -22.85
C GLN A 308 -4.59 12.93 -22.09
N LEU A 309 -4.56 12.76 -20.74
CA LEU A 309 -5.77 12.89 -19.91
C LEU A 309 -6.36 14.31 -19.96
N LEU A 310 -5.50 15.34 -19.95
CA LEU A 310 -5.94 16.75 -20.09
C LEU A 310 -6.53 17.02 -21.46
N ASP A 311 -5.90 16.53 -22.52
CA ASP A 311 -6.33 16.74 -23.91
C ASP A 311 -7.67 16.01 -24.19
N ASP A 312 -7.82 14.77 -23.70
CA ASP A 312 -9.08 14.02 -23.77
C ASP A 312 -10.20 14.76 -23.03
N ALA A 313 -9.92 15.27 -21.83
CA ALA A 313 -10.90 16.01 -21.04
C ALA A 313 -11.34 17.29 -21.75
N ARG A 314 -10.41 18.09 -22.31
CA ARG A 314 -10.71 19.30 -23.08
C ARG A 314 -11.55 18.98 -24.32
N ALA A 315 -11.15 17.97 -25.09
CA ALA A 315 -11.84 17.54 -26.30
C ALA A 315 -13.28 17.10 -26.03
N LYS A 316 -13.55 16.58 -24.82
CA LYS A 316 -14.90 16.15 -24.38
C LYS A 316 -15.67 17.20 -23.60
N GLY A 317 -15.19 18.45 -23.56
CA GLY A 317 -15.91 19.60 -23.01
C GLY A 317 -15.66 19.91 -21.54
N ALA A 318 -14.64 19.33 -20.91
CA ALA A 318 -14.21 19.78 -19.59
C ALA A 318 -13.59 21.17 -19.67
N GLU A 319 -13.84 21.97 -18.65
CA GLU A 319 -13.09 23.19 -18.38
C GLU A 319 -11.85 22.82 -17.59
N VAL A 320 -10.68 23.03 -18.19
CA VAL A 320 -9.39 22.67 -17.62
C VAL A 320 -8.63 23.94 -17.28
N VAL A 321 -8.42 24.17 -15.98
CA VAL A 321 -7.73 25.35 -15.45
C VAL A 321 -6.34 24.93 -14.97
N ASP A 322 -5.31 25.45 -15.63
CA ASP A 322 -3.93 25.40 -15.14
C ASP A 322 -3.78 26.43 -14.02
N LEU A 323 -3.28 26.01 -12.86
CA LEU A 323 -3.12 26.92 -11.73
C LEU A 323 -1.88 27.83 -11.85
N TYR A 324 -0.98 27.54 -12.81
CA TYR A 324 0.25 28.32 -13.08
C TYR A 324 0.44 28.57 -14.59
N PRO A 325 -0.49 29.27 -15.24
CA PRO A 325 -0.49 29.38 -16.69
C PRO A 325 0.71 30.18 -17.26
N ASP A 326 1.27 31.09 -16.46
CA ASP A 326 2.35 32.00 -16.88
C ASP A 326 3.75 31.44 -16.60
N GLU A 327 3.87 30.25 -15.96
CA GLU A 327 5.17 29.66 -15.67
C GLU A 327 5.80 29.00 -16.90
N ASN A 328 7.08 29.30 -17.14
CA ASN A 328 7.86 28.60 -18.15
C ASN A 328 8.20 27.17 -17.68
N ARG A 329 7.52 26.19 -18.26
CA ARG A 329 7.65 24.78 -17.90
C ARG A 329 8.98 24.19 -18.36
N GLN A 330 9.77 23.72 -17.41
CA GLN A 330 11.01 23.01 -17.69
C GLN A 330 10.97 21.61 -17.11
N GLY A 331 11.54 20.64 -17.85
CA GLY A 331 11.64 19.26 -17.38
C GLY A 331 10.28 18.54 -17.25
N ARG A 332 10.11 17.78 -16.16
CA ARG A 332 8.94 16.93 -15.91
C ARG A 332 8.00 17.45 -14.81
N ARG A 333 8.14 18.71 -14.38
CA ARG A 333 7.21 19.31 -13.41
C ARG A 333 5.91 19.70 -14.11
N LEU A 334 4.83 19.02 -13.77
CA LEU A 334 3.48 19.30 -14.26
C LEU A 334 2.72 20.10 -13.20
N PRO A 335 2.30 21.33 -13.46
CA PRO A 335 1.53 22.11 -12.50
C PRO A 335 0.21 21.43 -12.13
N PRO A 336 -0.33 21.70 -10.94
CA PRO A 336 -1.69 21.30 -10.58
C PRO A 336 -2.74 21.91 -11.51
N HIS A 337 -3.71 21.09 -11.91
CA HIS A 337 -4.84 21.48 -12.74
C HIS A 337 -6.16 21.18 -12.05
N LEU A 338 -7.11 22.09 -12.15
CA LEU A 338 -8.52 21.84 -11.80
C LEU A 338 -9.32 21.53 -13.05
N LEU A 339 -10.21 20.56 -12.95
CA LEU A 339 -11.11 20.18 -14.04
C LEU A 339 -12.55 20.31 -13.55
N THR A 340 -13.37 21.12 -14.22
CA THR A 340 -14.81 21.20 -14.01
C THR A 340 -15.57 20.73 -15.24
N ARG A 341 -16.90 20.59 -15.16
CA ARG A 341 -17.75 20.03 -16.22
C ARG A 341 -17.29 18.68 -16.73
N VAL A 342 -16.68 17.88 -15.85
CA VAL A 342 -16.26 16.52 -16.17
C VAL A 342 -17.45 15.56 -16.28
N ASN A 343 -17.29 14.53 -17.10
CA ASN A 343 -18.28 13.45 -17.24
C ASN A 343 -17.60 12.09 -17.40
N ASP A 344 -18.37 11.01 -17.24
CA ASP A 344 -17.85 9.65 -17.22
C ASP A 344 -17.30 9.14 -18.58
N GLY A 345 -17.53 9.87 -19.68
CA GLY A 345 -16.91 9.59 -20.97
C GLY A 345 -15.44 10.03 -21.07
N MET A 346 -14.95 10.80 -20.11
CA MET A 346 -13.57 11.29 -20.08
C MET A 346 -12.64 10.28 -19.43
N GLN A 347 -11.45 10.06 -19.99
CA GLN A 347 -10.47 9.11 -19.44
C GLN A 347 -10.05 9.51 -18.02
N VAL A 348 -9.93 10.79 -17.73
CA VAL A 348 -9.62 11.30 -16.39
C VAL A 348 -10.63 10.88 -15.31
N MET A 349 -11.86 10.51 -15.70
CA MET A 349 -12.90 10.01 -14.80
C MET A 349 -12.99 8.47 -14.76
N GLN A 350 -12.33 7.76 -15.67
CA GLN A 350 -12.33 6.29 -15.76
C GLN A 350 -11.06 5.70 -15.16
N ASP A 351 -9.90 6.26 -15.51
CA ASP A 351 -8.60 5.78 -15.06
C ASP A 351 -8.12 6.52 -13.80
N GLU A 352 -7.35 5.84 -12.97
CA GLU A 352 -6.60 6.46 -11.87
C GLU A 352 -5.64 7.51 -12.43
N ILE A 353 -5.74 8.74 -11.93
CA ILE A 353 -4.98 9.88 -12.48
C ILE A 353 -3.49 9.74 -12.18
N PHE A 354 -3.12 9.44 -10.93
CA PHE A 354 -1.74 9.31 -10.48
C PHE A 354 -0.86 10.51 -10.91
N GLY A 355 -1.38 11.70 -10.63
CA GLY A 355 -0.81 12.98 -11.05
C GLY A 355 -1.58 14.17 -10.49
N PRO A 356 -1.12 15.42 -10.73
CA PRO A 356 -1.64 16.62 -10.10
C PRO A 356 -2.88 17.20 -10.80
N LEU A 357 -3.79 16.36 -11.28
CA LEU A 357 -5.04 16.76 -11.92
C LEU A 357 -6.20 16.47 -10.97
N LEU A 358 -7.08 17.45 -10.71
CA LEU A 358 -8.17 17.32 -9.76
C LEU A 358 -9.52 17.65 -10.39
N PRO A 359 -10.29 16.63 -10.82
CA PRO A 359 -11.68 16.79 -11.22
C PRO A 359 -12.57 17.17 -10.05
N LEU A 360 -13.46 18.14 -10.27
CA LEU A 360 -14.53 18.53 -9.35
C LEU A 360 -15.88 18.07 -9.90
N VAL A 361 -16.61 17.32 -9.08
CA VAL A 361 -17.93 16.76 -9.43
C VAL A 361 -18.97 17.40 -8.52
N PRO A 362 -19.96 18.13 -9.06
CA PRO A 362 -21.03 18.70 -8.24
C PRO A 362 -22.02 17.63 -7.80
N TYR A 363 -22.55 17.78 -6.57
CA TYR A 363 -23.68 16.99 -6.08
C TYR A 363 -24.70 17.90 -5.37
N ASP A 364 -25.94 17.48 -5.28
CA ASP A 364 -27.01 18.24 -4.60
C ASP A 364 -27.33 17.63 -3.22
N ARG A 365 -27.25 16.31 -3.06
CA ARG A 365 -27.47 15.59 -1.80
C ARG A 365 -26.37 14.57 -1.55
N LEU A 366 -26.02 14.36 -0.28
CA LEU A 366 -24.97 13.41 0.12
C LEU A 366 -25.21 11.99 -0.43
N ASP A 367 -26.48 11.55 -0.50
CA ASP A 367 -26.84 10.25 -1.07
C ASP A 367 -26.49 10.13 -2.56
N GLU A 368 -26.54 11.22 -3.31
CA GLU A 368 -26.14 11.24 -4.72
C GLU A 368 -24.62 11.10 -4.85
N ALA A 369 -23.85 11.76 -3.97
CA ALA A 369 -22.42 11.58 -3.91
C ALA A 369 -22.04 10.13 -3.57
N LEU A 370 -22.72 9.51 -2.62
CA LEU A 370 -22.50 8.11 -2.26
C LEU A 370 -22.91 7.15 -3.38
N ALA A 371 -24.06 7.40 -4.04
CA ALA A 371 -24.48 6.62 -5.21
C ALA A 371 -23.46 6.72 -6.35
N TYR A 372 -22.93 7.92 -6.61
CA TYR A 372 -21.89 8.15 -7.61
C TYR A 372 -20.62 7.34 -7.32
N ILE A 373 -20.17 7.29 -6.07
CA ILE A 373 -19.01 6.48 -5.65
C ILE A 373 -19.30 4.99 -5.79
N ASN A 374 -20.47 4.54 -5.33
CA ASN A 374 -20.81 3.12 -5.29
C ASN A 374 -21.07 2.49 -6.67
N GLN A 375 -21.34 3.30 -7.70
CA GLN A 375 -21.41 2.85 -9.10
C GLN A 375 -20.04 2.59 -9.72
N ARG A 376 -18.97 2.97 -9.04
CA ARG A 376 -17.57 2.83 -9.51
C ARG A 376 -16.86 1.68 -8.81
N PRO A 377 -15.73 1.21 -9.37
CA PRO A 377 -14.85 0.26 -8.69
C PRO A 377 -14.45 0.79 -7.30
N ARG A 378 -14.52 -0.10 -6.29
CA ARG A 378 -14.19 0.25 -4.91
C ARG A 378 -12.77 0.80 -4.79
N PRO A 379 -12.58 2.03 -4.27
CA PRO A 379 -11.28 2.68 -4.19
C PRO A 379 -10.44 2.16 -3.02
N LEU A 380 -9.13 2.41 -3.07
CA LEU A 380 -8.22 2.13 -1.97
C LEU A 380 -8.48 3.04 -0.76
N ALA A 381 -8.72 4.33 -1.01
CA ALA A 381 -9.06 5.30 0.04
C ALA A 381 -10.34 6.07 -0.29
N LEU A 382 -11.03 6.54 0.75
CA LEU A 382 -12.15 7.46 0.69
C LEU A 382 -11.93 8.56 1.73
N TYR A 383 -12.24 9.80 1.37
CA TYR A 383 -12.11 10.98 2.22
C TYR A 383 -13.46 11.65 2.41
N TYR A 384 -13.77 12.04 3.65
CA TYR A 384 -14.96 12.81 3.95
C TYR A 384 -14.61 13.99 4.82
N PHE A 385 -15.02 15.18 4.39
CA PHE A 385 -14.82 16.45 5.09
C PHE A 385 -16.14 16.97 5.61
N GLY A 386 -16.36 16.87 6.90
CA GLY A 386 -17.56 17.31 7.62
C GLY A 386 -17.49 16.86 9.08
N TYR A 387 -18.04 17.67 9.97
CA TYR A 387 -17.97 17.42 11.41
C TYR A 387 -19.28 16.87 12.00
N ASP A 388 -20.35 16.78 11.21
CA ASP A 388 -21.58 16.14 11.63
C ASP A 388 -21.40 14.64 11.78
N ARG A 389 -21.66 14.12 12.99
CA ARG A 389 -21.46 12.69 13.30
C ARG A 389 -22.46 11.78 12.58
N GLY A 390 -23.66 12.29 12.29
CA GLY A 390 -24.67 11.54 11.55
C GLY A 390 -24.25 11.35 10.10
N GLU A 391 -23.78 12.42 9.42
CA GLU A 391 -23.23 12.34 8.07
C GLU A 391 -21.99 11.44 8.02
N GLN A 392 -21.06 11.55 8.99
CA GLN A 392 -19.89 10.66 9.07
C GLN A 392 -20.31 9.19 9.18
N ALA A 393 -21.26 8.87 10.09
CA ALA A 393 -21.77 7.50 10.24
C ALA A 393 -22.48 7.03 8.97
N HIS A 394 -23.24 7.89 8.30
CA HIS A 394 -23.92 7.60 7.04
C HIS A 394 -22.92 7.28 5.94
N VAL A 395 -21.87 8.10 5.77
CA VAL A 395 -20.80 7.84 4.79
C VAL A 395 -20.10 6.51 5.07
N LEU A 396 -19.74 6.23 6.33
CA LEU A 396 -19.09 4.97 6.71
C LEU A 396 -20.00 3.75 6.49
N GLN A 397 -21.29 3.88 6.68
CA GLN A 397 -22.25 2.79 6.48
C GLN A 397 -22.56 2.51 5.02
N TYR A 398 -22.65 3.55 4.18
CA TYR A 398 -23.13 3.45 2.79
C TYR A 398 -22.04 3.59 1.73
N SER A 399 -20.76 3.59 2.11
CA SER A 399 -19.63 3.52 1.19
C SER A 399 -18.76 2.29 1.45
N HIS A 400 -17.97 1.88 0.44
CA HIS A 400 -17.09 0.74 0.54
C HIS A 400 -15.73 1.06 -0.11
N SER A 401 -14.67 1.07 0.69
CA SER A 401 -13.29 1.36 0.29
C SER A 401 -12.30 0.49 1.09
N GLY A 402 -11.04 0.51 0.72
CA GLY A 402 -9.97 -0.11 1.52
C GLY A 402 -9.81 0.57 2.89
N GLY A 403 -9.80 1.90 2.91
CA GLY A 403 -9.74 2.70 4.13
C GLY A 403 -10.49 4.02 3.99
N VAL A 404 -10.77 4.67 5.12
CA VAL A 404 -11.43 5.99 5.19
C VAL A 404 -10.61 6.92 6.07
N CYS A 405 -10.43 8.17 5.63
CA CYS A 405 -9.92 9.23 6.49
C CYS A 405 -10.96 10.35 6.60
N LEU A 406 -11.36 10.67 7.83
CA LEU A 406 -12.32 11.73 8.12
C LEU A 406 -11.57 13.03 8.40
N ASN A 407 -11.98 14.10 7.72
CA ASN A 407 -11.44 15.45 7.87
C ASN A 407 -9.95 15.62 7.59
N ASP A 408 -9.33 14.67 6.89
CA ASP A 408 -7.95 14.78 6.40
C ASP A 408 -7.74 13.90 5.18
N THR A 409 -6.52 13.93 4.60
CA THR A 409 -6.08 13.06 3.51
C THR A 409 -4.82 12.30 3.91
N LEU A 410 -4.57 11.15 3.28
CA LEU A 410 -3.34 10.34 3.39
C LEU A 410 -3.01 9.76 4.77
N LEU A 411 -3.29 10.45 5.87
CA LEU A 411 -2.76 10.16 7.22
C LEU A 411 -3.13 8.79 7.79
N HIS A 412 -4.22 8.17 7.30
CA HIS A 412 -4.59 6.80 7.70
C HIS A 412 -3.56 5.75 7.27
N VAL A 413 -2.80 6.01 6.18
CA VAL A 413 -1.72 5.13 5.70
C VAL A 413 -0.51 5.14 6.65
N ALA A 414 -0.27 6.27 7.30
CA ALA A 414 0.86 6.43 8.22
C ALA A 414 0.61 5.84 9.62
N GLN A 415 -0.57 5.21 9.86
CA GLN A 415 -0.91 4.65 11.16
C GLN A 415 -0.53 3.16 11.22
N ASP A 416 0.54 2.84 11.94
CA ASP A 416 1.07 1.47 12.04
C ASP A 416 0.10 0.47 12.71
N ASP A 417 -0.87 0.93 13.50
CA ASP A 417 -1.85 0.10 14.20
C ASP A 417 -3.22 0.06 13.49
N LEU A 418 -3.28 0.55 12.25
CA LEU A 418 -4.44 0.37 11.36
C LEU A 418 -4.09 -0.59 10.22
N PRO A 419 -5.02 -1.50 9.84
CA PRO A 419 -4.84 -2.29 8.64
C PRO A 419 -4.81 -1.37 7.41
N PHE A 420 -3.86 -1.61 6.51
CA PHE A 420 -3.81 -0.94 5.21
C PHE A 420 -3.92 -1.97 4.09
N GLY A 421 -4.86 -1.76 3.19
CA GLY A 421 -5.09 -2.61 2.03
C GLY A 421 -6.39 -2.30 1.32
N GLY A 422 -6.45 -2.69 0.05
CA GLY A 422 -7.59 -2.45 -0.83
C GLY A 422 -8.68 -3.52 -0.73
N ILE A 423 -9.74 -3.32 -1.54
CA ILE A 423 -10.84 -4.28 -1.67
C ILE A 423 -11.30 -4.41 -3.12
N GLY A 424 -11.37 -5.62 -3.63
CA GLY A 424 -11.74 -5.90 -5.01
C GLY A 424 -10.73 -5.31 -6.00
N PRO A 425 -11.14 -4.35 -6.89
CA PRO A 425 -10.21 -3.75 -7.84
C PRO A 425 -9.05 -2.96 -7.24
N SER A 426 -9.19 -2.48 -6.00
CA SER A 426 -8.13 -1.76 -5.29
C SER A 426 -7.17 -2.66 -4.50
N GLY A 427 -7.45 -3.97 -4.41
CA GLY A 427 -6.52 -4.92 -3.79
C GLY A 427 -7.17 -6.04 -3.00
N MET A 428 -6.31 -6.85 -2.35
CA MET A 428 -6.69 -7.89 -1.40
C MET A 428 -5.57 -8.10 -0.38
N GLY A 429 -5.97 -8.36 0.86
CA GLY A 429 -5.05 -8.45 1.99
C GLY A 429 -4.68 -7.08 2.55
N HIS A 430 -3.76 -7.07 3.49
CA HIS A 430 -3.21 -5.87 4.14
C HIS A 430 -1.86 -6.20 4.77
N TYR A 431 -1.01 -5.19 5.03
CA TYR A 431 0.36 -5.47 5.44
C TYR A 431 0.96 -4.57 6.53
N HIS A 432 0.22 -3.63 7.13
CA HIS A 432 0.75 -2.80 8.22
C HIS A 432 0.66 -3.49 9.58
N GLY A 433 1.58 -3.16 10.47
CA GLY A 433 1.57 -3.50 11.89
C GLY A 433 1.30 -4.98 12.20
N HIS A 434 0.33 -5.22 13.07
CA HIS A 434 -0.06 -6.59 13.46
C HIS A 434 -0.64 -7.39 12.29
N GLU A 435 -1.45 -6.76 11.45
CA GLU A 435 -2.04 -7.40 10.27
C GLU A 435 -0.94 -7.82 9.28
N GLY A 436 0.09 -7.00 9.10
CA GLY A 436 1.27 -7.37 8.30
C GLY A 436 2.02 -8.58 8.89
N PHE A 437 2.21 -8.64 10.20
CA PHE A 437 2.77 -9.83 10.86
C PHE A 437 1.89 -11.07 10.61
N LEU A 438 0.56 -10.94 10.68
CA LEU A 438 -0.37 -12.05 10.44
C LEU A 438 -0.38 -12.49 8.98
N THR A 439 -0.34 -11.55 8.03
CA THR A 439 -0.28 -11.82 6.59
C THR A 439 0.92 -12.68 6.22
N PHE A 440 2.07 -12.41 6.84
CA PHE A 440 3.29 -13.19 6.63
C PHE A 440 3.48 -14.35 7.61
N SER A 441 2.40 -14.75 8.31
CA SER A 441 2.43 -15.84 9.29
C SER A 441 1.38 -16.91 8.99
N LYS A 442 1.73 -18.18 9.17
CA LYS A 442 0.76 -19.28 9.22
C LYS A 442 0.15 -19.38 10.60
N ALA A 443 -1.14 -19.11 10.71
CA ALA A 443 -1.91 -19.41 11.94
C ALA A 443 -2.14 -20.91 12.05
N LYS A 444 -1.28 -21.60 12.84
CA LYS A 444 -1.34 -23.05 13.03
C LYS A 444 -2.20 -23.38 14.23
N ALA A 445 -3.32 -24.04 13.99
CA ALA A 445 -4.19 -24.55 15.05
C ALA A 445 -3.55 -25.75 15.78
N VAL A 446 -3.54 -25.70 17.10
CA VAL A 446 -3.03 -26.78 17.97
C VAL A 446 -4.11 -27.15 18.99
N LEU A 447 -4.60 -28.38 18.91
CA LEU A 447 -5.48 -28.98 19.93
C LEU A 447 -4.67 -30.00 20.71
N THR A 448 -4.62 -29.87 22.05
CA THR A 448 -3.94 -30.81 22.92
C THR A 448 -4.98 -31.53 23.76
N LYS A 449 -5.05 -32.85 23.61
CA LYS A 449 -5.85 -33.72 24.46
C LYS A 449 -5.03 -34.17 25.67
N GLN A 450 -5.66 -34.29 26.83
CA GLN A 450 -5.09 -34.87 28.02
C GLN A 450 -5.07 -36.40 27.93
N ARG A 451 -4.43 -37.07 28.90
CA ARG A 451 -4.36 -38.54 28.95
C ARG A 451 -5.76 -39.20 29.02
N LEU A 452 -6.71 -38.54 29.68
CA LEU A 452 -8.09 -39.02 29.76
C LEU A 452 -8.79 -38.87 28.40
N ASN A 453 -9.13 -40.00 27.80
CA ASN A 453 -9.78 -40.04 26.48
C ASN A 453 -11.31 -40.18 26.61
N VAL A 454 -11.99 -39.09 26.95
CA VAL A 454 -13.47 -39.06 27.00
C VAL A 454 -14.08 -39.32 25.61
N ALA A 455 -13.38 -38.95 24.53
CA ALA A 455 -13.84 -39.20 23.16
C ALA A 455 -14.05 -40.70 22.86
N ARG A 456 -13.47 -41.60 23.65
CA ARG A 456 -13.73 -43.06 23.54
C ARG A 456 -15.23 -43.39 23.64
N LEU A 457 -16.01 -42.55 24.32
CA LEU A 457 -17.47 -42.74 24.49
C LEU A 457 -18.24 -42.59 23.17
N ILE A 458 -17.69 -41.85 22.22
CA ILE A 458 -18.30 -41.65 20.89
C ILE A 458 -17.69 -42.55 19.81
N TYR A 459 -16.73 -43.43 20.15
CA TYR A 459 -16.14 -44.37 19.19
C TYR A 459 -17.10 -45.53 18.88
N PRO A 460 -16.97 -46.13 17.68
CA PRO A 460 -17.73 -47.33 17.36
C PRO A 460 -17.54 -48.45 18.40
N PRO A 461 -18.51 -49.39 18.52
CA PRO A 461 -19.79 -49.45 17.81
C PRO A 461 -20.74 -48.34 18.25
N TYR A 462 -21.48 -47.80 17.28
CA TYR A 462 -22.46 -46.73 17.52
C TYR A 462 -23.78 -47.26 18.12
N GLY A 463 -24.68 -46.34 18.50
CA GLY A 463 -25.99 -46.67 19.05
C GLY A 463 -26.03 -46.93 20.58
N LYS A 464 -24.94 -46.68 21.30
CA LYS A 464 -24.87 -46.76 22.76
C LYS A 464 -25.82 -45.76 23.41
N ALA A 465 -26.40 -46.12 24.58
CA ALA A 465 -27.33 -45.25 25.32
C ALA A 465 -26.74 -43.83 25.60
N LEU A 466 -25.45 -43.79 25.96
CA LEU A 466 -24.74 -42.55 26.23
C LEU A 466 -24.57 -41.68 24.98
N GLN A 467 -24.32 -42.30 23.82
CA GLN A 467 -24.28 -41.56 22.55
C GLN A 467 -25.62 -40.93 22.21
N ARG A 468 -26.72 -41.67 22.42
CA ARG A 468 -28.09 -41.14 22.20
C ARG A 468 -28.41 -39.97 23.13
N LEU A 469 -27.94 -40.03 24.38
CA LEU A 469 -28.08 -38.95 25.36
C LEU A 469 -27.31 -37.70 24.89
N VAL A 470 -26.04 -37.88 24.47
CA VAL A 470 -25.21 -36.79 23.91
C VAL A 470 -25.89 -36.14 22.69
N TYR A 471 -26.42 -36.96 21.78
CA TYR A 471 -27.13 -36.43 20.60
C TYR A 471 -28.38 -35.66 20.99
N ARG A 472 -29.15 -36.10 21.98
CA ARG A 472 -30.32 -35.38 22.50
C ARG A 472 -29.95 -34.05 23.15
N LEU A 473 -28.77 -33.93 23.77
CA LEU A 473 -28.33 -32.73 24.46
C LEU A 473 -27.71 -31.71 23.51
N PHE A 474 -27.07 -32.15 22.43
CA PHE A 474 -26.25 -31.26 21.54
C PHE A 474 -26.79 -31.15 20.11
N ILE A 475 -27.78 -31.98 19.69
CA ILE A 475 -28.37 -31.97 18.34
C ILE A 475 -29.88 -31.60 18.43
N ARG A 476 -30.23 -30.65 19.20
CA ARG A 476 -31.61 -30.12 19.24
C ARG A 476 -31.81 -28.96 18.29
#